data_467f8e80a048d7051fcc2dc1cd499586
#
_entry.id   467f8e80a048d7051fcc2dc1cd499586
#
_cell.length_a   1.000
_cell.length_b   1.000
_cell.length_c   1.000
_cell.angle_alpha   90.00
_cell.angle_beta   90.00
_cell.angle_gamma   90.00
#
_symmetry.space_group_name_H-M   'P 1'
#
loop_
_entity.id
_entity.type
_entity.pdbx_description
1 polymer ?
#
loop_
_entity_poly.entity_id
_entity_poly.type
_entity_poly.pdbx_seq_one_letter_code
_entity_poly.pdbx_strand_id
1 'polypeptide(L)' 'MSEGSIKKLIDRGFGFINTGGAKDLFFHSTSLQGVSFEQLHEGQKVTYTEGQSPKGPCAENVKPI' A
#
# COMPACT_ATOMS: atom_id res chain seq x y z
N MET A 1 9.14 -9.70 -2.74
CA MET A 1 8.68 -8.34 -2.37
C MET A 1 8.74 -7.45 -3.58
N SER A 2 7.76 -6.61 -3.72
CA SER A 2 7.66 -5.69 -4.85
C SER A 2 7.81 -4.26 -4.36
N GLU A 3 8.12 -3.36 -5.27
CA GLU A 3 8.23 -1.95 -4.96
C GLU A 3 7.15 -1.18 -5.71
N GLY A 4 6.65 -0.15 -5.07
CA GLY A 4 5.69 0.73 -5.68
C GLY A 4 5.73 2.08 -4.99
N SER A 5 4.76 2.92 -5.30
CA SER A 5 4.64 4.21 -4.62
C SER A 5 3.20 4.42 -4.19
N ILE A 6 3.05 5.19 -3.12
CA ILE A 6 1.73 5.52 -2.61
C ILE A 6 1.05 6.45 -3.62
N LYS A 7 -0.06 6.01 -4.16
CA LYS A 7 -0.83 6.82 -5.08
C LYS A 7 -1.84 7.70 -4.36
N LYS A 8 -2.51 7.14 -3.38
CA LYS A 8 -3.55 7.86 -2.66
C LYS A 8 -3.68 7.32 -1.24
N LEU A 9 -3.94 8.21 -0.31
CA LEU A 9 -4.23 7.86 1.08
C LEU A 9 -5.62 8.35 1.42
N ILE A 10 -6.43 7.47 1.98
CA ILE A 10 -7.80 7.77 2.37
C ILE A 10 -7.86 7.84 3.89
N ASP A 11 -8.51 8.86 4.41
CA ASP A 11 -8.60 9.11 5.85
C ASP A 11 -9.27 8.00 6.64
N ARG A 12 -9.84 7.03 5.97
CA ARG A 12 -10.53 5.91 6.63
C ARG A 12 -9.62 4.74 6.94
N GLY A 13 -8.31 4.90 6.77
CA GLY A 13 -7.34 3.88 7.15
C GLY A 13 -6.96 2.93 6.02
N PHE A 14 -7.10 3.34 4.77
CA PHE A 14 -6.67 2.55 3.64
C PHE A 14 -6.13 3.45 2.54
N GLY A 15 -5.51 2.86 1.54
CA GLY A 15 -4.97 3.62 0.43
C GLY A 15 -4.68 2.72 -0.76
N PHE A 16 -4.04 3.31 -1.76
CA PHE A 16 -3.69 2.62 -3.00
C PHE A 16 -2.22 2.80 -3.30
N ILE A 17 -1.61 1.75 -3.83
CA ILE A 17 -0.21 1.75 -4.23
C ILE A 17 -0.15 1.64 -5.74
N ASN A 18 0.59 2.53 -6.37
CA ASN A 18 0.88 2.46 -7.79
C ASN A 18 2.01 1.46 -7.99
N THR A 19 1.70 0.35 -8.64
CA THR A 19 2.64 -0.73 -8.84
C THR A 19 3.45 -0.59 -10.13
N GLY A 20 3.23 0.49 -10.86
CA GLY A 20 3.84 0.67 -12.18
C GLY A 20 3.08 -0.01 -13.30
N GLY A 21 2.01 -0.72 -12.98
CA GLY A 21 1.16 -1.38 -13.94
C GLY A 21 -0.14 -0.60 -14.18
N ALA A 22 -1.08 -1.24 -14.85
CA ALA A 22 -2.35 -0.63 -15.19
C ALA A 22 -3.32 -0.51 -14.02
N LYS A 23 -3.07 -1.24 -12.94
CA LYS A 23 -3.96 -1.25 -11.77
C LYS A 23 -3.20 -0.94 -10.50
N ASP A 24 -3.87 -0.22 -9.61
CA ASP A 24 -3.32 0.06 -8.29
C ASP A 24 -3.71 -1.07 -7.35
N LEU A 25 -2.87 -1.29 -6.33
CA LEU A 25 -3.19 -2.26 -5.29
C LEU A 25 -3.75 -1.54 -4.09
N PHE A 26 -4.80 -2.10 -3.54
CA PHE A 26 -5.39 -1.63 -2.29
C PHE A 26 -4.53 -2.11 -1.12
N PHE A 27 -4.37 -1.27 -0.10
CA PHE A 27 -3.78 -1.71 1.16
C PHE A 27 -4.54 -1.06 2.31
N HIS A 28 -4.58 -1.76 3.43
CA HIS A 28 -5.23 -1.27 4.65
C HIS A 28 -4.17 -0.90 5.67
N SER A 29 -4.52 -0.02 6.61
CA SER A 29 -3.57 0.37 7.66
C SER A 29 -3.05 -0.81 8.46
N THR A 30 -3.83 -1.88 8.58
CA THR A 30 -3.39 -3.10 9.25
C THR A 30 -2.35 -3.87 8.47
N SER A 31 -2.14 -3.54 7.20
CA SER A 31 -1.12 -4.18 6.37
C SER A 31 0.24 -3.49 6.47
N LEU A 32 0.35 -2.43 7.23
CA LEU A 32 1.60 -1.71 7.40
C LEU A 32 2.49 -2.42 8.42
N GLN A 33 3.78 -2.36 8.19
CA GLN A 33 4.76 -2.94 9.11
C GLN A 33 5.77 -1.88 9.52
N GLY A 34 5.92 -1.70 10.81
CA GLY A 34 6.92 -0.80 11.37
C GLY A 34 6.60 0.67 11.22
N VAL A 35 5.46 1.02 10.63
CA VAL A 35 5.06 2.42 10.44
C VAL A 35 3.56 2.54 10.69
N SER A 36 3.12 3.73 11.02
CA SER A 36 1.70 4.01 11.12
C SER A 36 1.22 4.65 9.82
N PHE A 37 -0.07 4.56 9.59
CA PHE A 37 -0.69 5.13 8.40
C PHE A 37 -0.39 6.63 8.26
N GLU A 38 -0.32 7.32 9.39
CA GLU A 38 -0.07 8.76 9.41
C GLU A 38 1.32 9.15 8.95
N GLN A 39 2.26 8.20 8.95
CA GLN A 39 3.62 8.46 8.53
C GLN A 39 3.81 8.34 7.03
N LEU A 40 2.79 7.89 6.33
CA LEU A 40 2.86 7.71 4.88
C LEU A 40 2.45 8.99 4.15
N HIS A 41 2.99 9.16 2.96
CA HIS A 41 2.69 10.31 2.11
C HIS A 41 2.41 9.84 0.69
N GLU A 42 1.59 10.58 -0.01
CA GLU A 42 1.36 10.33 -1.43
C GLU A 42 2.67 10.55 -2.18
N GLY A 43 2.97 9.62 -3.08
CA GLY A 43 4.21 9.65 -3.83
C GLY A 43 5.39 8.95 -3.15
N GLN A 44 5.22 8.53 -1.91
CA GLN A 44 6.29 7.85 -1.19
C GLN A 44 6.52 6.45 -1.75
N LYS A 45 7.79 6.07 -1.88
CA LYS A 45 8.12 4.71 -2.33
C LYS A 45 8.02 3.73 -1.16
N VAL A 46 7.45 2.57 -1.46
CA VAL A 46 7.25 1.52 -0.47
C VAL A 46 7.57 0.17 -1.08
N THR A 47 7.86 -0.79 -0.21
CA THR A 47 7.89 -2.19 -0.61
C THR A 47 6.65 -2.87 -0.07
N TYR A 48 6.21 -3.91 -0.75
CA TYR A 48 5.01 -4.64 -0.33
C TYR A 48 5.06 -6.06 -0.87
N THR A 49 4.17 -6.90 -0.34
CA THR A 49 3.95 -8.24 -0.83
C THR A 49 2.53 -8.32 -1.37
N GLU A 50 2.35 -8.86 -2.57
CA GLU A 50 1.01 -9.05 -3.09
C GLU A 50 0.29 -10.14 -2.34
N GLY A 51 -0.96 -9.87 -1.96
CA GLY A 51 -1.81 -10.83 -1.31
C GLY A 51 -3.17 -10.84 -1.95
N GLN A 52 -4.05 -11.67 -1.39
CA GLN A 52 -5.42 -11.79 -1.85
C GLN A 52 -6.36 -11.45 -0.72
N SER A 53 -7.39 -10.72 -1.03
CA SER A 53 -8.45 -10.42 -0.07
C SER A 53 -9.79 -10.75 -0.70
N PRO A 54 -10.88 -10.78 0.09
CA PRO A 54 -12.21 -10.98 -0.48
C PRO A 54 -12.60 -9.95 -1.53
N LYS A 55 -11.95 -8.81 -1.52
CA LYS A 55 -12.23 -7.74 -2.49
C LYS A 55 -11.31 -7.78 -3.71
N GLY A 56 -10.35 -8.72 -3.75
CA GLY A 56 -9.40 -8.85 -4.84
C GLY A 56 -7.95 -8.72 -4.38
N PRO A 57 -7.02 -8.50 -5.30
CA PRO A 57 -5.61 -8.36 -4.92
C PRO A 57 -5.39 -7.17 -3.99
N CYS A 58 -4.49 -7.33 -3.05
CA CYS A 58 -4.14 -6.25 -2.12
C CYS A 58 -2.65 -6.31 -1.81
N ALA A 59 -2.13 -5.24 -1.24
CA ALA A 59 -0.75 -5.18 -0.79
C ALA A 59 -0.70 -5.48 0.69
N GLU A 60 0.28 -6.30 1.10
CA GLU A 60 0.50 -6.67 2.48
C GLU A 60 1.95 -6.36 2.86
N ASN A 61 2.23 -6.28 4.14
CA ASN A 61 3.57 -6.01 4.64
C ASN A 61 4.17 -4.76 4.01
N VAL A 62 3.37 -3.70 3.95
CA VAL A 62 3.77 -2.46 3.31
C VAL A 62 4.75 -1.71 4.21
N LYS A 63 5.89 -1.35 3.64
CA LYS A 63 6.95 -0.64 4.35
C LYS A 63 7.48 0.49 3.49
N PRO A 64 7.74 1.66 4.04
CA PRO A 64 8.44 2.71 3.29
C PRO A 64 9.88 2.31 3.03
N ILE A 65 10.37 2.74 1.90
CA ILE A 65 11.78 2.53 1.57
C ILE A 65 12.62 3.63 2.18
#